data_6a4853a7a936eab89a48044d10160853
#
_entry.id   6a4853a7a936eab89a48044d10160853
#
_cell.length_a   1.000
_cell.length_b   1.000
_cell.length_c   1.000
_cell.angle_alpha   90.00
_cell.angle_beta   90.00
_cell.angle_gamma   90.00
#
_symmetry.space_group_name_H-M   'P 1'
#
loop_
_entity.id
_entity.type
_entity.pdbx_description
1 polymer ?
#
loop_
_entity_poly.entity_id
_entity_poly.type
_entity_poly.pdbx_seq_one_letter_code
_entity_poly.pdbx_strand_id
1 'polypeptide(L)'
;MSDRPIPPQRGSAWHRVIPAAGALLVALAVALSAYAAHASDGEVQARLQQAALMAFGHGIALAAFGLQPAGAIARGMLTAMLLGVLLFSGSLVLSHLLGWPTRLAPLGGGLMIVSWAGLAVVIAIGRWRG
;
A
#
# COMPACT_ATOMS: atom_id res chain seq x y z
N MET A 1 -44.03 20.50 2.27
CA MET A 1 -42.63 20.27 2.69
C MET A 1 -42.36 18.80 2.48
N SER A 2 -41.66 18.48 1.40
CA SER A 2 -41.51 17.08 0.91
C SER A 2 -40.32 16.45 1.63
N ASP A 3 -40.58 15.62 2.61
CA ASP A 3 -39.61 14.76 3.29
C ASP A 3 -39.18 13.62 2.32
N ARG A 4 -38.30 13.94 1.36
CA ARG A 4 -37.68 12.91 0.56
C ARG A 4 -36.59 12.24 1.39
N PRO A 5 -36.65 10.92 1.63
CA PRO A 5 -35.57 10.21 2.30
C PRO A 5 -34.28 10.44 1.53
N ILE A 6 -33.25 10.92 2.22
CA ILE A 6 -31.91 11.03 1.64
C ILE A 6 -31.44 9.61 1.35
N PRO A 7 -31.15 9.24 0.10
CA PRO A 7 -30.67 7.90 -0.18
C PRO A 7 -29.35 7.66 0.54
N PRO A 8 -29.13 6.47 1.12
CA PRO A 8 -27.91 6.16 1.81
C PRO A 8 -26.73 6.36 0.82
N GLN A 9 -25.85 7.29 1.16
CA GLN A 9 -24.61 7.52 0.44
C GLN A 9 -23.79 6.24 0.59
N ARG A 10 -23.86 5.35 -0.41
CA ARG A 10 -22.95 4.19 -0.50
C ARG A 10 -21.56 4.75 -0.70
N GLY A 11 -20.80 4.89 0.38
CA GLY A 11 -19.38 5.20 0.30
C GLY A 11 -18.74 4.27 -0.73
N SER A 12 -18.00 4.81 -1.70
CA SER A 12 -17.43 3.99 -2.78
C SER A 12 -16.64 2.84 -2.16
N ALA A 13 -16.65 1.67 -2.78
CA ALA A 13 -15.89 0.49 -2.31
C ALA A 13 -14.42 0.80 -2.04
N TRP A 14 -13.87 1.79 -2.75
CA TRP A 14 -12.50 2.28 -2.58
C TRP A 14 -12.18 2.67 -1.13
N HIS A 15 -13.07 3.41 -0.44
CA HIS A 15 -12.89 3.86 0.94
C HIS A 15 -12.88 2.72 1.98
N ARG A 16 -13.28 1.53 1.59
CA ARG A 16 -13.18 0.32 2.43
C ARG A 16 -12.00 -0.56 2.01
N VAL A 17 -11.79 -0.70 0.73
CA VAL A 17 -10.78 -1.62 0.16
C VAL A 17 -9.37 -1.13 0.46
N ILE A 18 -9.06 0.14 0.21
CA ILE A 18 -7.70 0.67 0.40
C ILE A 18 -7.23 0.59 1.86
N PRO A 19 -7.99 1.10 2.85
CA PRO A 19 -7.54 0.97 4.24
C PRO A 19 -7.52 -0.47 4.74
N ALA A 20 -8.46 -1.32 4.31
CA ALA A 20 -8.45 -2.73 4.66
C ALA A 20 -7.23 -3.46 4.08
N ALA A 21 -6.88 -3.19 2.82
CA ALA A 21 -5.67 -3.73 2.20
C ALA A 21 -4.41 -3.23 2.92
N GLY A 22 -4.38 -1.96 3.32
CA GLY A 22 -3.30 -1.40 4.13
C GLY A 22 -3.13 -2.14 5.46
N ALA A 23 -4.21 -2.33 6.21
CA ALA A 23 -4.18 -3.05 7.47
C ALA A 23 -3.74 -4.53 7.30
N LEU A 24 -4.19 -5.18 6.24
CA LEU A 24 -3.78 -6.55 5.90
C LEU A 24 -2.27 -6.61 5.57
N LEU A 25 -1.76 -5.65 4.82
CA LEU A 25 -0.32 -5.54 4.53
C LEU A 25 0.51 -5.42 5.81
N VAL A 26 0.05 -4.64 6.79
CA VAL A 26 0.71 -4.52 8.10
C VAL A 26 0.76 -5.88 8.81
N ALA A 27 -0.36 -6.60 8.87
CA ALA A 27 -0.41 -7.91 9.49
C ALA A 27 0.53 -8.92 8.81
N LEU A 28 0.50 -8.96 7.47
CA LEU A 28 1.39 -9.83 6.68
C LEU A 28 2.86 -9.43 6.83
N ALA A 29 3.15 -8.14 6.92
CA ALA A 29 4.50 -7.64 7.13
C ALA A 29 5.09 -8.08 8.47
N VAL A 30 4.30 -8.03 9.55
CA VAL A 30 4.71 -8.53 10.87
C VAL A 30 5.00 -10.02 10.81
N ALA A 31 4.12 -10.81 10.20
CA ALA A 31 4.31 -12.25 10.04
C ALA A 31 5.56 -12.57 9.19
N LEU A 32 5.76 -11.83 8.07
CA LEU A 32 6.92 -11.99 7.20
C LEU A 32 8.23 -11.62 7.92
N SER A 33 8.21 -10.56 8.73
CA SER A 33 9.38 -10.15 9.51
C SER A 33 9.76 -11.21 10.55
N ALA A 34 8.77 -11.80 11.24
CA ALA A 34 9.01 -12.89 12.17
C ALA A 34 9.55 -14.13 11.45
N TYR A 35 8.98 -14.51 10.31
CA TYR A 35 9.47 -15.61 9.50
C TYR A 35 10.93 -15.37 9.06
N ALA A 36 11.23 -14.19 8.52
CA ALA A 36 12.58 -13.85 8.07
C ALA A 36 13.61 -13.95 9.20
N ALA A 37 13.24 -13.56 10.43
CA ALA A 37 14.12 -13.60 11.58
C ALA A 37 14.42 -15.01 12.09
N HIS A 38 13.49 -15.95 11.91
CA HIS A 38 13.58 -17.29 12.52
C HIS A 38 13.82 -18.43 11.52
N ALA A 39 13.47 -18.25 10.25
CA ALA A 39 13.49 -19.30 9.24
C ALA A 39 14.44 -19.01 8.06
N SER A 40 15.19 -17.93 8.09
CA SER A 40 16.13 -17.55 7.03
C SER A 40 17.34 -16.82 7.59
N ASP A 41 18.41 -16.80 6.80
CA ASP A 41 19.67 -16.13 7.11
C ASP A 41 20.31 -15.49 5.87
N GLY A 42 21.36 -14.67 6.12
CA GLY A 42 22.14 -14.03 5.07
C GLY A 42 21.30 -13.11 4.16
N GLU A 43 21.54 -13.23 2.86
CA GLU A 43 20.86 -12.40 1.87
C GLU A 43 19.34 -12.65 1.78
N VAL A 44 18.90 -13.87 2.03
CA VAL A 44 17.47 -14.22 2.03
C VAL A 44 16.76 -13.48 3.15
N GLN A 45 17.31 -13.54 4.36
CA GLN A 45 16.78 -12.81 5.50
C GLN A 45 16.71 -11.31 5.22
N ALA A 46 17.79 -10.70 4.73
CA ALA A 46 17.82 -9.27 4.41
C ALA A 46 16.76 -8.89 3.37
N ARG A 47 16.58 -9.70 2.34
CA ARG A 47 15.59 -9.48 1.28
C ARG A 47 14.16 -9.57 1.79
N LEU A 48 13.85 -10.56 2.62
CA LEU A 48 12.52 -10.72 3.23
C LEU A 48 12.24 -9.63 4.26
N GLN A 49 13.23 -9.20 5.03
CA GLN A 49 13.10 -8.04 5.93
C GLN A 49 12.84 -6.75 5.16
N GLN A 50 13.49 -6.56 4.02
CA GLN A 50 13.22 -5.41 3.14
C GLN A 50 11.78 -5.43 2.63
N ALA A 51 11.28 -6.60 2.19
CA ALA A 51 9.90 -6.76 1.76
C ALA A 51 8.91 -6.45 2.89
N ALA A 52 9.17 -6.95 4.09
CA ALA A 52 8.36 -6.70 5.28
C ALA A 52 8.35 -5.22 5.66
N LEU A 53 9.50 -4.55 5.67
CA LEU A 53 9.62 -3.13 6.00
C LEU A 53 8.81 -2.26 5.04
N MET A 54 8.91 -2.51 3.73
CA MET A 54 8.16 -1.77 2.72
C MET A 54 6.65 -2.01 2.86
N ALA A 55 6.23 -3.26 3.04
CA ALA A 55 4.81 -3.60 3.26
C ALA A 55 4.26 -2.98 4.55
N PHE A 56 5.04 -2.95 5.63
CA PHE A 56 4.65 -2.37 6.91
C PHE A 56 4.42 -0.86 6.80
N GLY A 57 5.42 -0.11 6.34
CA GLY A 57 5.33 1.36 6.26
C GLY A 57 4.24 1.84 5.30
N HIS A 58 4.17 1.26 4.09
CA HIS A 58 3.14 1.61 3.12
C HIS A 58 1.76 1.11 3.53
N GLY A 59 1.68 -0.03 4.22
CA GLY A 59 0.44 -0.54 4.79
C GLY A 59 -0.17 0.42 5.81
N ILE A 60 0.63 0.97 6.72
CA ILE A 60 0.19 2.02 7.67
C ILE A 60 -0.30 3.26 6.92
N ALA A 61 0.46 3.74 5.94
CA ALA A 61 0.06 4.89 5.14
C ALA A 61 -1.28 4.68 4.42
N LEU A 62 -1.46 3.52 3.78
CA LEU A 62 -2.71 3.16 3.09
C LEU A 62 -3.88 3.04 4.07
N ALA A 63 -3.67 2.44 5.23
CA ALA A 63 -4.71 2.34 6.26
C ALA A 63 -5.13 3.73 6.77
N ALA A 64 -4.17 4.60 7.08
CA ALA A 64 -4.44 5.93 7.64
C ALA A 64 -5.03 6.90 6.59
N PHE A 65 -4.38 7.04 5.43
CA PHE A 65 -4.83 7.97 4.39
C PHE A 65 -6.08 7.47 3.65
N GLY A 66 -6.25 6.16 3.50
CA GLY A 66 -7.43 5.57 2.86
C GLY A 66 -8.74 5.82 3.61
N LEU A 67 -8.69 6.11 4.92
CA LEU A 67 -9.84 6.51 5.72
C LEU A 67 -10.22 7.98 5.54
N GLN A 68 -9.33 8.80 4.98
CA GLN A 68 -9.57 10.23 4.80
C GLN A 68 -10.39 10.48 3.52
N PRO A 69 -11.29 11.48 3.54
CA PRO A 69 -11.95 11.93 2.31
C PRO A 69 -10.89 12.43 1.32
N ALA A 70 -10.73 11.74 0.20
CA ALA A 70 -9.69 12.03 -0.78
C ALA A 70 -10.29 12.31 -2.17
N GLY A 71 -9.79 13.32 -2.84
CA GLY A 71 -10.11 13.63 -4.23
C GLY A 71 -9.53 12.60 -5.20
N ALA A 72 -9.88 12.71 -6.48
CA ALA A 72 -9.51 11.72 -7.51
C ALA A 72 -8.00 11.52 -7.63
N ILE A 73 -7.21 12.60 -7.55
CA ILE A 73 -5.75 12.54 -7.66
C ILE A 73 -5.14 11.81 -6.45
N ALA A 74 -5.53 12.19 -5.24
CA ALA A 74 -5.05 11.52 -4.01
C ALA A 74 -5.41 10.04 -4.01
N ARG A 75 -6.64 9.68 -4.42
CA ARG A 75 -7.05 8.27 -4.59
C ARG A 75 -6.20 7.54 -5.62
N GLY A 76 -5.88 8.18 -6.75
CA GLY A 76 -4.99 7.62 -7.75
C GLY A 76 -3.60 7.32 -7.19
N MET A 77 -3.02 8.25 -6.43
CA MET A 77 -1.71 8.07 -5.79
C MET A 77 -1.72 6.94 -4.76
N LEU A 78 -2.76 6.85 -3.91
CA LEU A 78 -2.88 5.76 -2.94
C LEU A 78 -3.08 4.39 -3.60
N THR A 79 -3.84 4.34 -4.71
CA THR A 79 -3.99 3.11 -5.49
C THR A 79 -2.67 2.69 -6.14
N ALA A 80 -1.94 3.64 -6.74
CA ALA A 80 -0.61 3.38 -7.30
C ALA A 80 0.39 2.93 -6.21
N MET A 81 0.31 3.49 -5.00
CA MET A 81 1.11 3.06 -3.85
C MET A 81 0.80 1.60 -3.47
N LEU A 82 -0.46 1.22 -3.40
CA LEU A 82 -0.85 -0.17 -3.12
C LEU A 82 -0.28 -1.12 -4.17
N LEU A 83 -0.45 -0.80 -5.46
CA LEU A 83 0.13 -1.61 -6.54
C LEU A 83 1.66 -1.66 -6.45
N GLY A 84 2.30 -0.54 -6.16
CA GLY A 84 3.74 -0.45 -5.99
C GLY A 84 4.28 -1.36 -4.90
N VAL A 85 3.68 -1.34 -3.71
CA VAL A 85 4.12 -2.18 -2.60
C VAL A 85 3.84 -3.66 -2.85
N LEU A 86 2.73 -3.99 -3.50
CA LEU A 86 2.43 -5.38 -3.88
C LEU A 86 3.44 -5.93 -4.90
N LEU A 87 3.81 -5.13 -5.91
CA LEU A 87 4.82 -5.50 -6.90
C LEU A 87 6.20 -5.63 -6.24
N PHE A 88 6.57 -4.70 -5.39
CA PHE A 88 7.88 -4.71 -4.72
C PHE A 88 8.01 -5.86 -3.74
N SER A 89 7.21 -5.85 -2.68
CA SER A 89 7.28 -6.84 -1.61
C SER A 89 6.85 -8.22 -2.09
N GLY A 90 5.81 -8.30 -2.93
CA GLY A 90 5.36 -9.54 -3.55
C GLY A 90 6.44 -10.18 -4.42
N SER A 91 7.15 -9.41 -5.25
CA SER A 91 8.26 -9.91 -6.07
C SER A 91 9.38 -10.51 -5.23
N LEU A 92 9.75 -9.88 -4.11
CA LEU A 92 10.80 -10.39 -3.21
C LEU A 92 10.38 -11.69 -2.51
N VAL A 93 9.13 -11.76 -2.05
CA VAL A 93 8.58 -12.97 -1.41
C VAL A 93 8.45 -14.12 -2.41
N LEU A 94 7.90 -13.86 -3.60
CA LEU A 94 7.76 -14.87 -4.65
C LEU A 94 9.12 -15.38 -5.17
N SER A 95 10.12 -14.52 -5.19
CA SER A 95 11.50 -14.92 -5.51
C SER A 95 12.02 -15.97 -4.51
N HIS A 96 11.74 -15.79 -3.23
CA HIS A 96 12.12 -16.74 -2.20
C HIS A 96 11.32 -18.06 -2.27
N LEU A 97 9.99 -17.96 -2.42
CA LEU A 97 9.10 -19.14 -2.36
C LEU A 97 9.10 -19.96 -3.65
N LEU A 98 9.19 -19.31 -4.80
CA LEU A 98 8.99 -19.93 -6.12
C LEU A 98 10.23 -19.81 -7.04
N GLY A 99 11.30 -19.19 -6.59
CA GLY A 99 12.49 -18.95 -7.43
C GLY A 99 12.22 -17.94 -8.57
N TRP A 100 11.18 -17.13 -8.49
CA TRP A 100 10.85 -16.18 -9.55
C TRP A 100 11.84 -15.00 -9.58
N PRO A 101 12.12 -14.44 -10.78
CA PRO A 101 13.00 -13.30 -10.88
C PRO A 101 12.38 -12.03 -10.25
N THR A 102 13.20 -11.23 -9.57
CA THR A 102 12.76 -10.00 -8.88
C THR A 102 12.54 -8.80 -9.82
N ARG A 103 12.23 -9.04 -11.10
CA ARG A 103 12.11 -8.00 -12.13
C ARG A 103 11.03 -6.95 -11.87
N LEU A 104 10.01 -7.30 -11.09
CA LEU A 104 8.91 -6.40 -10.75
C LEU A 104 9.24 -5.48 -9.56
N ALA A 105 10.25 -5.80 -8.76
CA ALA A 105 10.64 -4.97 -7.62
C ALA A 105 11.03 -3.53 -8.00
N PRO A 106 11.84 -3.28 -9.05
CA PRO A 106 12.16 -1.90 -9.48
C PRO A 106 10.92 -1.11 -9.92
N LEU A 107 9.97 -1.76 -10.62
CA LEU A 107 8.71 -1.12 -11.02
C LEU A 107 7.87 -0.77 -9.79
N GLY A 108 7.77 -1.68 -8.84
CA GLY A 108 7.08 -1.44 -7.58
C GLY A 108 7.70 -0.28 -6.80
N GLY A 109 9.03 -0.25 -6.69
CA GLY A 109 9.77 0.85 -6.08
C GLY A 109 9.51 2.19 -6.76
N GLY A 110 9.55 2.23 -8.08
CA GLY A 110 9.24 3.42 -8.88
C GLY A 110 7.83 3.94 -8.63
N LEU A 111 6.82 3.05 -8.61
CA LEU A 111 5.44 3.43 -8.30
C LEU A 111 5.30 4.01 -6.89
N MET A 112 5.96 3.44 -5.89
CA MET A 112 5.95 3.98 -4.53
C MET A 112 6.55 5.38 -4.48
N ILE A 113 7.69 5.61 -5.12
CA ILE A 113 8.34 6.93 -5.19
C ILE A 113 7.41 7.95 -5.84
N VAL A 114 6.84 7.64 -7.01
CA VAL A 114 5.92 8.53 -7.72
C VAL A 114 4.67 8.81 -6.89
N SER A 115 4.15 7.81 -6.20
CA SER A 115 2.97 7.97 -5.33
C SER A 115 3.26 8.93 -4.17
N TRP A 116 4.39 8.79 -3.49
CA TRP A 116 4.76 9.70 -2.41
C TRP A 116 5.04 11.12 -2.91
N ALA A 117 5.73 11.27 -4.04
CA ALA A 117 5.96 12.58 -4.65
C ALA A 117 4.63 13.25 -5.05
N GLY A 118 3.72 12.50 -5.66
CA GLY A 118 2.39 12.99 -6.01
C GLY A 118 1.56 13.40 -4.79
N LEU A 119 1.57 12.59 -3.72
CA LEU A 119 0.90 12.93 -2.45
C LEU A 119 1.50 14.19 -1.82
N ALA A 120 2.83 14.33 -1.81
CA ALA A 120 3.50 15.52 -1.30
C ALA A 120 3.04 16.78 -2.03
N VAL A 121 2.94 16.73 -3.36
CA VAL A 121 2.42 17.85 -4.16
C VAL A 121 0.96 18.13 -3.82
N VAL A 122 0.10 17.12 -3.81
CA VAL A 122 -1.34 17.27 -3.51
C VAL A 122 -1.56 17.90 -2.14
N ILE A 123 -0.78 17.49 -1.14
CA ILE A 123 -0.84 18.04 0.22
C ILE A 123 -0.34 19.50 0.22
N ALA A 124 0.80 19.78 -0.41
CA ALA A 124 1.41 21.10 -0.43
C ALA A 124 0.51 22.18 -1.07
N ILE A 125 -0.25 21.80 -2.10
CA ILE A 125 -1.19 22.74 -2.77
C ILE A 125 -2.60 22.72 -2.17
N GLY A 126 -2.82 21.99 -1.06
CA GLY A 126 -4.10 21.93 -0.36
C GLY A 126 -5.21 21.17 -1.12
N ARG A 127 -4.88 20.37 -2.12
CA ARG A 127 -5.83 19.66 -2.99
C ARG A 127 -6.10 18.20 -2.57
N TRP A 128 -5.98 17.89 -1.30
CA TRP A 128 -6.24 16.53 -0.81
C TRP A 128 -7.67 16.06 -1.11
N ARG A 129 -8.65 16.93 -0.96
CA ARG A 129 -10.07 16.62 -1.18
C ARG A 129 -10.59 16.92 -2.59
N GLY A 130 -9.75 17.47 -3.46
CA GLY A 130 -10.11 17.86 -4.83
C GLY A 130 -10.31 19.33 -5.01
#